data_32ec4b4ee408d6acb59fbfb57c7edcee
#
_entry.id   32ec4b4ee408d6acb59fbfb57c7edcee
#
_cell.length_a   1.000
_cell.length_b   1.000
_cell.length_c   1.000
_cell.angle_alpha   90.00
_cell.angle_beta   90.00
_cell.angle_gamma   90.00
#
_symmetry.space_group_name_H-M   'P 1'
#
loop_
_entity.id
_entity.type
_entity.pdbx_description
1 polymer ?
#
loop_
_entity_poly.entity_id
_entity_poly.type
_entity_poly.pdbx_seq_one_letter_code
_entity_poly.pdbx_strand_id
1 'polypeptide(L)'
;MATRISKAVLLATLMLGTALVMFSPPAEAQAAVAYSISFTNGQVTLDVRPGASGVGCTEMVVTNEGQATIDVDVALSGGGVTISPGAVSVTLGPGGSITVPICALALTRSSYKTVQVSALASGRETNTQLNQVNKNAGFAVIVEQYARLSVQATQPFQRIGPGKEFVLTFTAVNNGNYQDTVAVEVLNQKDLEESGFTVALAAAQYQIDAAGEQPVQLTLATPRGTVVGWSNEYHTVILQVATTLQGETEARSVTATLWIRGVFLPGFDPIFTIFALGMVATALSRARRD
;
A
#
# COMPACT_ATOMS: atom_id res chain seq x y z
N MET A 1 -5.58 90.23 43.55
CA MET A 1 -5.41 88.78 43.77
C MET A 1 -6.09 87.94 42.67
N ALA A 2 -6.76 88.51 41.69
CA ALA A 2 -7.50 87.79 40.65
C ALA A 2 -6.69 87.38 39.39
N THR A 3 -5.42 87.86 39.20
CA THR A 3 -4.63 87.67 37.98
C THR A 3 -3.71 86.47 38.04
N ARG A 4 -3.51 85.79 39.20
CA ARG A 4 -2.64 84.63 39.31
C ARG A 4 -3.34 83.27 39.04
N ILE A 5 -4.69 83.24 39.18
CA ILE A 5 -5.45 82.01 38.99
C ILE A 5 -5.62 81.72 37.49
N SER A 6 -5.74 82.76 36.66
CA SER A 6 -5.97 82.59 35.19
C SER A 6 -4.76 81.95 34.45
N LYS A 7 -3.51 82.20 34.90
CA LYS A 7 -2.29 81.65 34.27
C LYS A 7 -2.12 80.15 34.60
N ALA A 8 -2.48 79.75 35.81
CA ALA A 8 -2.41 78.36 36.22
C ALA A 8 -3.44 77.48 35.50
N VAL A 9 -4.66 78.00 35.30
CA VAL A 9 -5.73 77.29 34.57
C VAL A 9 -5.38 77.19 33.06
N LEU A 10 -4.78 78.22 32.48
CA LEU A 10 -4.35 78.18 31.08
C LEU A 10 -3.21 77.21 30.81
N LEU A 11 -2.27 77.09 31.76
CA LEU A 11 -1.17 76.15 31.68
C LEU A 11 -1.64 74.69 31.87
N ALA A 12 -2.63 74.46 32.76
CA ALA A 12 -3.19 73.14 32.99
C ALA A 12 -4.02 72.65 31.81
N THR A 13 -4.77 73.53 31.14
CA THR A 13 -5.50 73.15 29.91
C THR A 13 -4.60 72.93 28.73
N LEU A 14 -3.47 73.65 28.59
CA LEU A 14 -2.46 73.42 27.56
C LEU A 14 -1.73 72.08 27.76
N MET A 15 -1.41 71.72 28.99
CA MET A 15 -0.76 70.43 29.34
C MET A 15 -1.73 69.24 29.17
N LEU A 16 -3.02 69.41 29.43
CA LEU A 16 -4.01 68.35 29.23
C LEU A 16 -4.28 68.12 27.72
N GLY A 17 -4.26 69.18 26.91
CA GLY A 17 -4.42 69.10 25.45
C GLY A 17 -3.26 68.36 24.77
N THR A 18 -2.02 68.59 25.22
CA THR A 18 -0.83 67.89 24.70
C THR A 18 -0.74 66.42 25.15
N ALA A 19 -1.26 66.09 26.33
CA ALA A 19 -1.29 64.69 26.81
C ALA A 19 -2.29 63.82 26.05
N LEU A 20 -3.43 64.41 25.58
CA LEU A 20 -4.40 63.67 24.78
C LEU A 20 -3.92 63.34 23.36
N VAL A 21 -3.01 64.13 22.78
CA VAL A 21 -2.44 63.84 21.44
C VAL A 21 -1.39 62.75 21.46
N MET A 22 -0.76 62.47 22.63
CA MET A 22 0.28 61.43 22.73
C MET A 22 -0.27 60.00 23.00
N PHE A 23 -1.57 59.85 23.23
CA PHE A 23 -2.24 58.57 23.46
C PHE A 23 -3.10 58.12 22.26
N SER A 24 -2.88 58.66 21.09
CA SER A 24 -3.40 57.98 19.89
C SER A 24 -2.65 56.67 19.77
N PRO A 25 -3.32 55.52 19.86
CA PRO A 25 -2.62 54.28 19.59
C PRO A 25 -2.04 54.40 18.17
N PRO A 26 -0.81 53.95 17.95
CA PRO A 26 -0.27 53.94 16.60
C PRO A 26 -1.31 53.21 15.73
N ALA A 27 -1.78 53.89 14.69
CA ALA A 27 -2.58 53.23 13.67
C ALA A 27 -1.71 52.06 13.22
N GLU A 28 -2.12 50.84 13.57
CA GLU A 28 -1.47 49.67 13.03
C GLU A 28 -1.46 49.85 11.52
N ALA A 29 -0.27 50.15 10.98
CA ALA A 29 -0.11 50.24 9.55
C ALA A 29 -0.46 48.83 9.01
N GLN A 30 -1.70 48.71 8.56
CA GLN A 30 -2.22 47.47 7.97
C GLN A 30 -1.26 47.12 6.86
N ALA A 31 -0.60 45.96 6.97
CA ALA A 31 0.39 45.54 5.99
C ALA A 31 -0.26 45.65 4.59
N ALA A 32 0.37 46.41 3.69
CA ALA A 32 -0.15 46.65 2.34
C ALA A 32 -0.44 45.35 1.60
N VAL A 33 0.33 44.28 1.92
CA VAL A 33 0.17 42.93 1.41
C VAL A 33 -0.31 42.01 2.54
N ALA A 34 -1.56 41.62 2.50
CA ALA A 34 -2.18 40.64 3.37
C ALA A 34 -3.00 39.68 2.51
N TYR A 35 -2.73 38.38 2.59
CA TYR A 35 -3.51 37.40 1.85
C TYR A 35 -3.52 36.07 2.63
N SER A 36 -4.49 35.21 2.31
CA SER A 36 -4.54 33.83 2.80
C SER A 36 -4.53 32.84 1.64
N ILE A 37 -4.03 31.66 1.92
CA ILE A 37 -4.05 30.52 1.02
C ILE A 37 -4.53 29.29 1.81
N SER A 38 -5.50 28.57 1.25
CA SER A 38 -6.05 27.36 1.85
C SER A 38 -6.45 26.35 0.79
N PHE A 39 -6.64 25.09 1.21
CA PHE A 39 -7.19 24.03 0.38
C PHE A 39 -8.56 23.62 0.91
N THR A 40 -9.54 23.42 0.01
CA THR A 40 -10.91 23.00 0.37
C THR A 40 -10.90 21.63 1.05
N ASN A 41 -10.08 20.70 0.52
CA ASN A 41 -9.88 19.39 1.11
C ASN A 41 -8.44 19.27 1.62
N GLY A 42 -8.30 19.00 2.91
CA GLY A 42 -6.98 18.74 3.53
C GLY A 42 -6.38 17.41 3.13
N GLN A 43 -7.12 16.55 2.43
CA GLN A 43 -6.69 15.23 1.99
C GLN A 43 -7.30 14.86 0.64
N VAL A 44 -6.50 14.21 -0.22
CA VAL A 44 -6.89 13.67 -1.53
C VAL A 44 -6.44 12.23 -1.63
N THR A 45 -7.32 11.35 -2.06
CA THR A 45 -7.03 9.92 -2.24
C THR A 45 -6.86 9.59 -3.73
N LEU A 46 -5.84 8.81 -4.06
CA LEU A 46 -5.53 8.37 -5.43
C LEU A 46 -5.71 6.87 -5.55
N ASP A 47 -6.67 6.44 -6.35
CA ASP A 47 -6.83 5.04 -6.74
C ASP A 47 -5.85 4.71 -7.89
N VAL A 48 -4.86 3.86 -7.59
CA VAL A 48 -3.80 3.46 -8.53
C VAL A 48 -3.93 2.02 -9.02
N ARG A 49 -5.10 1.39 -8.79
CA ARG A 49 -5.39 0.06 -9.33
C ARG A 49 -5.26 0.05 -10.85
N PRO A 50 -4.91 -1.08 -11.45
CA PRO A 50 -4.91 -1.21 -12.91
C PRO A 50 -6.29 -0.86 -13.50
N GLY A 51 -6.33 0.17 -14.35
CA GLY A 51 -7.56 0.70 -14.96
C GLY A 51 -8.14 1.92 -14.26
N ALA A 52 -7.69 2.29 -13.07
CA ALA A 52 -8.05 3.54 -12.42
C ALA A 52 -7.26 4.74 -13.00
N SER A 53 -7.79 5.95 -12.81
CA SER A 53 -7.17 7.17 -13.36
C SER A 53 -5.88 7.58 -12.67
N GLY A 54 -5.71 7.21 -11.40
CA GLY A 54 -4.60 7.66 -10.56
C GLY A 54 -4.62 9.16 -10.25
N VAL A 55 -5.76 9.84 -10.44
CA VAL A 55 -5.93 11.29 -10.29
C VAL A 55 -6.89 11.60 -9.15
N GLY A 56 -6.54 12.58 -8.33
CA GLY A 56 -7.41 13.17 -7.33
C GLY A 56 -7.18 14.68 -7.26
N CYS A 57 -8.24 15.45 -7.09
CA CYS A 57 -8.17 16.90 -7.13
C CYS A 57 -8.72 17.53 -5.85
N THR A 58 -8.19 18.69 -5.50
CA THR A 58 -8.70 19.63 -4.49
C THR A 58 -8.70 21.02 -5.07
N GLU A 59 -9.33 21.97 -4.38
CA GLU A 59 -9.35 23.36 -4.78
C GLU A 59 -8.45 24.17 -3.85
N MET A 60 -7.57 24.97 -4.43
CA MET A 60 -6.78 25.98 -3.75
C MET A 60 -7.50 27.31 -3.81
N VAL A 61 -7.75 27.91 -2.66
CA VAL A 61 -8.37 29.24 -2.54
C VAL A 61 -7.30 30.23 -2.10
N VAL A 62 -7.14 31.29 -2.88
CA VAL A 62 -6.27 32.45 -2.55
C VAL A 62 -7.12 33.67 -2.40
N THR A 63 -7.04 34.34 -1.25
CA THR A 63 -7.86 35.55 -0.95
C THR A 63 -6.95 36.69 -0.56
N ASN A 64 -7.13 37.85 -1.19
CA ASN A 64 -6.46 39.10 -0.80
C ASN A 64 -7.23 39.75 0.36
N GLU A 65 -6.65 39.78 1.53
CA GLU A 65 -7.18 40.37 2.75
C GLU A 65 -6.70 41.84 2.93
N GLY A 66 -5.79 42.29 2.04
CA GLY A 66 -5.24 43.66 2.07
C GLY A 66 -6.05 44.67 1.29
N GLN A 67 -5.58 45.91 1.33
CA GLN A 67 -6.21 47.06 0.65
C GLN A 67 -5.54 47.40 -0.71
N ALA A 68 -4.43 46.73 -1.04
CA ALA A 68 -3.71 46.91 -2.29
C ALA A 68 -3.97 45.76 -3.27
N THR A 69 -3.85 46.02 -4.57
CA THR A 69 -3.79 44.93 -5.57
C THR A 69 -2.47 44.19 -5.43
N ILE A 70 -2.51 42.88 -5.36
CA ILE A 70 -1.35 41.98 -5.15
C ILE A 70 -1.23 40.99 -6.27
N ASP A 71 0.02 40.64 -6.60
CA ASP A 71 0.39 39.46 -7.39
C ASP A 71 0.83 38.37 -6.43
N VAL A 72 0.25 37.18 -6.58
CA VAL A 72 0.57 36.00 -5.78
C VAL A 72 1.05 34.89 -6.68
N ASP A 73 2.31 34.49 -6.48
CA ASP A 73 2.94 33.35 -7.14
C ASP A 73 2.94 32.17 -6.17
N VAL A 74 2.36 31.05 -6.56
CA VAL A 74 2.29 29.82 -5.76
C VAL A 74 3.04 28.72 -6.46
N ALA A 75 4.02 28.15 -5.80
CA ALA A 75 4.72 26.94 -6.23
C ALA A 75 4.25 25.75 -5.42
N LEU A 76 3.84 24.67 -6.09
CA LEU A 76 3.40 23.44 -5.47
C LEU A 76 4.44 22.34 -5.63
N SER A 77 4.69 21.60 -4.55
CA SER A 77 5.63 20.48 -4.56
C SER A 77 5.09 19.33 -3.71
N GLY A 78 5.24 18.10 -4.21
CA GLY A 78 4.88 16.88 -3.50
C GLY A 78 5.84 15.75 -3.88
N GLY A 79 6.56 15.19 -2.90
CA GLY A 79 7.53 14.13 -3.14
C GLY A 79 6.88 12.83 -3.63
N GLY A 80 7.11 12.46 -4.90
CA GLY A 80 6.67 11.17 -5.44
C GLY A 80 5.23 11.11 -5.95
N VAL A 81 4.58 12.26 -6.15
CA VAL A 81 3.36 12.46 -6.93
C VAL A 81 3.57 13.66 -7.85
N THR A 82 2.92 13.66 -8.99
CA THR A 82 2.93 14.80 -9.91
C THR A 82 1.79 15.74 -9.57
N ILE A 83 2.06 17.02 -9.42
CA ILE A 83 1.05 18.04 -9.13
C ILE A 83 0.79 18.87 -10.40
N SER A 84 -0.47 19.09 -10.72
CA SER A 84 -0.88 19.88 -11.87
C SER A 84 -2.02 20.84 -11.50
N PRO A 85 -1.87 22.17 -11.75
CA PRO A 85 -0.63 22.83 -12.16
C PRO A 85 0.43 22.81 -11.05
N GLY A 86 1.71 22.77 -11.41
CA GLY A 86 2.83 22.83 -10.46
C GLY A 86 3.16 24.24 -9.97
N ALA A 87 2.66 25.25 -10.68
CA ALA A 87 2.75 26.65 -10.29
C ALA A 87 1.51 27.43 -10.76
N VAL A 88 1.12 28.44 -9.99
CA VAL A 88 -0.03 29.30 -10.25
C VAL A 88 0.37 30.75 -9.97
N SER A 89 0.08 31.65 -10.90
CA SER A 89 0.26 33.10 -10.70
C SER A 89 -1.06 33.82 -10.88
N VAL A 90 -1.44 34.65 -9.92
CA VAL A 90 -2.74 35.35 -9.92
C VAL A 90 -2.58 36.78 -9.44
N THR A 91 -3.33 37.67 -10.03
CA THR A 91 -3.44 39.07 -9.58
C THR A 91 -4.81 39.30 -8.93
N LEU A 92 -4.80 39.75 -7.69
CA LEU A 92 -6.03 39.95 -6.89
C LEU A 92 -6.19 41.39 -6.43
N GLY A 93 -7.28 42.00 -6.77
CA GLY A 93 -7.69 43.30 -6.19
C GLY A 93 -8.04 43.17 -4.70
N PRO A 94 -8.21 44.27 -3.98
CA PRO A 94 -8.61 44.27 -2.57
C PRO A 94 -9.87 43.45 -2.31
N GLY A 95 -9.83 42.54 -1.35
CA GLY A 95 -10.92 41.61 -1.04
C GLY A 95 -11.23 40.57 -2.10
N GLY A 96 -10.43 40.52 -3.20
CA GLY A 96 -10.58 39.51 -4.26
C GLY A 96 -10.18 38.11 -3.83
N SER A 97 -10.90 37.10 -4.34
CA SER A 97 -10.62 35.70 -4.10
C SER A 97 -10.66 34.93 -5.41
N ILE A 98 -9.81 33.94 -5.55
CA ILE A 98 -9.80 33.02 -6.68
C ILE A 98 -9.68 31.56 -6.20
N THR A 99 -10.37 30.68 -6.90
CA THR A 99 -10.29 29.23 -6.66
C THR A 99 -9.63 28.56 -7.88
N VAL A 100 -8.60 27.79 -7.62
CA VAL A 100 -7.83 27.07 -8.66
C VAL A 100 -7.86 25.58 -8.37
N PRO A 101 -8.30 24.72 -9.31
CA PRO A 101 -8.25 23.29 -9.14
C PRO A 101 -6.79 22.80 -9.19
N ILE A 102 -6.41 22.02 -8.19
CA ILE A 102 -5.09 21.41 -8.06
C ILE A 102 -5.28 19.88 -8.04
N CYS A 103 -4.69 19.20 -8.99
CA CYS A 103 -4.79 17.75 -9.11
C CYS A 103 -3.44 17.10 -8.81
N ALA A 104 -3.48 16.02 -8.04
CA ALA A 104 -2.38 15.12 -7.82
C ALA A 104 -2.53 13.90 -8.72
N LEU A 105 -1.43 13.45 -9.30
CA LEU A 105 -1.36 12.29 -10.19
C LEU A 105 -0.30 11.32 -9.69
N ALA A 106 -0.64 10.05 -9.56
CA ALA A 106 0.29 8.95 -9.37
C ALA A 106 0.20 7.94 -10.52
N LEU A 107 1.33 7.30 -10.83
CA LEU A 107 1.36 6.25 -11.83
C LEU A 107 0.57 5.01 -11.34
N THR A 108 0.00 4.28 -12.27
CA THR A 108 -0.61 2.96 -11.99
C THR A 108 0.39 2.06 -11.26
N ARG A 109 -0.06 1.39 -10.22
CA ARG A 109 0.75 0.54 -9.33
C ARG A 109 1.81 1.28 -8.51
N SER A 110 1.70 2.60 -8.35
CA SER A 110 2.53 3.31 -7.37
C SER A 110 2.36 2.69 -5.99
N SER A 111 3.47 2.59 -5.25
CA SER A 111 3.46 2.04 -3.89
C SER A 111 2.54 2.83 -2.98
N TYR A 112 1.85 2.14 -2.09
CA TYR A 112 1.06 2.76 -1.02
C TYR A 112 1.93 3.72 -0.21
N LYS A 113 1.47 4.96 -0.08
CA LYS A 113 2.15 6.00 0.71
C LYS A 113 1.24 7.20 0.95
N THR A 114 1.55 7.94 1.99
CA THR A 114 1.01 9.29 2.20
C THR A 114 2.10 10.31 1.89
N VAL A 115 1.76 11.30 1.05
CA VAL A 115 2.65 12.38 0.62
C VAL A 115 2.08 13.70 1.08
N GLN A 116 2.89 14.55 1.72
CA GLN A 116 2.51 15.93 1.99
C GLN A 116 2.84 16.79 0.78
N VAL A 117 1.82 17.47 0.26
CA VAL A 117 1.96 18.49 -0.79
C VAL A 117 2.04 19.83 -0.10
N SER A 118 3.09 20.59 -0.41
CA SER A 118 3.33 21.94 0.10
C SER A 118 3.09 22.96 -1.02
N ALA A 119 2.35 24.01 -0.71
CA ALA A 119 2.20 25.21 -1.52
C ALA A 119 2.98 26.35 -0.86
N LEU A 120 4.00 26.85 -1.53
CA LEU A 120 4.74 28.05 -1.13
C LEU A 120 4.20 29.21 -1.95
N ALA A 121 3.48 30.11 -1.30
CA ALA A 121 2.93 31.31 -1.91
C ALA A 121 3.79 32.53 -1.57
N SER A 122 4.08 33.36 -2.58
CA SER A 122 4.77 34.63 -2.47
C SER A 122 3.90 35.74 -3.03
N GLY A 123 3.37 36.57 -2.14
CA GLY A 123 2.55 37.72 -2.49
C GLY A 123 3.33 39.01 -2.45
N ARG A 124 3.13 39.89 -3.45
CA ARG A 124 3.74 41.22 -3.54
C ARG A 124 2.73 42.23 -4.09
N GLU A 125 2.92 43.49 -3.77
CA GLU A 125 2.13 44.56 -4.35
C GLU A 125 2.49 44.75 -5.82
N THR A 126 1.49 44.76 -6.71
CA THR A 126 1.66 44.79 -8.17
C THR A 126 2.53 45.96 -8.67
N ASN A 127 2.43 47.13 -8.05
CA ASN A 127 3.09 48.37 -8.55
C ASN A 127 4.47 48.63 -7.94
N THR A 128 4.82 48.07 -6.79
CA THR A 128 6.03 48.47 -6.05
C THR A 128 7.08 47.35 -5.95
N GLN A 129 6.69 46.10 -6.11
CA GLN A 129 7.49 44.89 -5.87
C GLN A 129 8.15 44.88 -4.48
N LEU A 130 7.79 45.81 -3.62
CA LEU A 130 8.21 45.89 -2.22
C LEU A 130 7.23 45.12 -1.36
N ASN A 131 7.61 44.80 -0.15
CA ASN A 131 6.74 44.13 0.84
C ASN A 131 6.31 42.72 0.45
N GLN A 132 7.26 41.89 0.00
CA GLN A 132 6.99 40.47 -0.26
C GLN A 132 6.62 39.73 1.03
N VAL A 133 5.46 39.04 1.01
CA VAL A 133 4.98 38.19 2.10
C VAL A 133 4.89 36.77 1.62
N ASN A 134 5.46 35.85 2.37
CA ASN A 134 5.42 34.41 2.07
C ASN A 134 4.42 33.72 2.98
N LYS A 135 3.61 32.81 2.43
CA LYS A 135 2.64 31.96 3.13
C LYS A 135 2.83 30.51 2.68
N ASN A 136 2.55 29.61 3.60
CA ASN A 136 2.59 28.18 3.33
C ASN A 136 1.23 27.59 3.60
N ALA A 137 0.79 26.68 2.72
CA ALA A 137 -0.37 25.82 2.92
C ALA A 137 -0.03 24.43 2.40
N GLY A 138 -0.88 23.45 2.66
CA GLY A 138 -0.63 22.11 2.17
C GLY A 138 -1.83 21.19 2.35
N PHE A 139 -1.76 20.04 1.70
CA PHE A 139 -2.71 18.96 1.83
C PHE A 139 -2.01 17.61 1.73
N ALA A 140 -2.64 16.57 2.28
CA ALA A 140 -2.14 15.21 2.19
C ALA A 140 -2.66 14.53 0.91
N VAL A 141 -1.80 13.77 0.24
CA VAL A 141 -2.16 12.87 -0.85
C VAL A 141 -1.92 11.45 -0.39
N ILE A 142 -2.96 10.64 -0.40
CA ILE A 142 -2.89 9.21 -0.07
C ILE A 142 -2.97 8.41 -1.36
N VAL A 143 -1.89 7.72 -1.72
CA VAL A 143 -1.92 6.68 -2.74
C VAL A 143 -2.56 5.45 -2.09
N GLU A 144 -3.72 5.05 -2.58
CA GLU A 144 -4.55 4.01 -1.96
C GLU A 144 -3.88 2.63 -2.04
N GLN A 145 -4.04 1.85 -0.98
CA GLN A 145 -3.61 0.45 -0.97
C GLN A 145 -4.62 -0.41 -1.73
N TYR A 146 -4.13 -1.37 -2.51
CA TYR A 146 -4.97 -2.40 -3.11
C TYR A 146 -4.28 -3.77 -3.05
N ALA A 147 -5.08 -4.81 -2.84
CA ALA A 147 -4.65 -6.19 -2.90
C ALA A 147 -4.88 -6.76 -4.31
N ARG A 148 -3.95 -7.55 -4.80
CA ARG A 148 -4.09 -8.33 -6.02
C ARG A 148 -3.15 -9.53 -5.98
N LEU A 149 -3.71 -10.72 -5.95
CA LEU A 149 -2.96 -11.96 -5.88
C LEU A 149 -2.98 -12.72 -7.21
N SER A 150 -1.94 -13.50 -7.44
CA SER A 150 -1.95 -14.60 -8.39
C SER A 150 -1.20 -15.79 -7.79
N VAL A 151 -1.55 -16.99 -8.24
CA VAL A 151 -0.90 -18.23 -7.81
C VAL A 151 -0.72 -19.14 -9.01
N GLN A 152 0.42 -19.83 -9.07
CA GLN A 152 0.76 -20.74 -10.16
C GLN A 152 1.36 -22.02 -9.58
N ALA A 153 1.05 -23.15 -10.19
CA ALA A 153 1.70 -24.41 -9.89
C ALA A 153 2.98 -24.54 -10.73
N THR A 154 4.12 -24.75 -10.09
CA THR A 154 5.40 -24.96 -10.79
C THR A 154 5.34 -26.24 -11.64
N GLN A 155 4.63 -27.25 -11.15
CA GLN A 155 4.37 -28.51 -11.84
C GLN A 155 2.88 -28.80 -11.78
N PRO A 156 2.10 -28.37 -12.79
CA PRO A 156 0.65 -28.55 -12.79
C PRO A 156 0.22 -30.01 -13.00
N PHE A 157 1.14 -30.87 -13.46
CA PHE A 157 0.94 -32.29 -13.61
C PHE A 157 2.14 -33.08 -13.08
N GLN A 158 1.90 -34.04 -12.17
CA GLN A 158 2.93 -34.87 -11.58
C GLN A 158 2.53 -36.34 -11.61
N ARG A 159 3.41 -37.19 -12.17
CA ARG A 159 3.26 -38.64 -12.09
C ARG A 159 4.08 -39.20 -10.94
N ILE A 160 3.47 -39.98 -10.05
CA ILE A 160 4.08 -40.50 -8.85
C ILE A 160 3.65 -41.97 -8.61
N GLY A 161 4.52 -42.74 -8.00
CA GLY A 161 4.17 -44.10 -7.55
C GLY A 161 3.39 -44.08 -6.26
N PRO A 162 2.64 -45.15 -5.95
CA PRO A 162 1.97 -45.32 -4.66
C PRO A 162 2.96 -45.45 -3.49
N GLY A 163 2.57 -44.95 -2.32
CA GLY A 163 3.40 -44.98 -1.09
C GLY A 163 4.64 -44.09 -1.14
N LYS A 164 4.69 -43.10 -2.00
CA LYS A 164 5.79 -42.12 -2.11
C LYS A 164 5.43 -40.78 -1.52
N GLU A 165 6.41 -40.15 -0.90
CA GLU A 165 6.36 -38.78 -0.44
C GLU A 165 7.02 -37.88 -1.48
N PHE A 166 6.44 -36.68 -1.69
CA PHE A 166 6.93 -35.69 -2.65
C PHE A 166 6.44 -34.30 -2.25
N VAL A 167 7.06 -33.26 -2.84
CA VAL A 167 6.74 -31.89 -2.59
C VAL A 167 6.19 -31.24 -3.87
N LEU A 168 4.98 -30.69 -3.79
CA LEU A 168 4.47 -29.77 -4.79
C LEU A 168 4.86 -28.36 -4.41
N THR A 169 5.36 -27.62 -5.39
CA THR A 169 5.69 -26.21 -5.23
C THR A 169 4.73 -25.36 -6.04
N PHE A 170 4.15 -24.39 -5.38
CA PHE A 170 3.34 -23.34 -5.98
C PHE A 170 4.06 -22.00 -5.78
N THR A 171 3.83 -21.04 -6.65
CA THR A 171 4.35 -19.69 -6.49
C THR A 171 3.19 -18.74 -6.29
N ALA A 172 3.10 -18.13 -5.11
CA ALA A 172 2.17 -17.05 -4.81
C ALA A 172 2.84 -15.72 -5.13
N VAL A 173 2.14 -14.83 -5.84
CA VAL A 173 2.65 -13.52 -6.26
C VAL A 173 1.71 -12.44 -5.76
N ASN A 174 2.26 -11.45 -5.06
CA ASN A 174 1.56 -10.24 -4.68
C ASN A 174 1.71 -9.20 -5.81
N ASN A 175 0.65 -9.00 -6.60
CA ASN A 175 0.58 -7.98 -7.63
C ASN A 175 -0.02 -6.66 -7.13
N GLY A 176 -0.25 -6.54 -5.81
CA GLY A 176 -0.69 -5.32 -5.11
C GLY A 176 0.45 -4.30 -5.00
N ASN A 177 0.15 -3.17 -4.38
CA ASN A 177 1.10 -2.07 -4.23
C ASN A 177 1.66 -1.91 -2.80
N TYR A 178 1.42 -2.89 -1.94
CA TYR A 178 1.89 -2.94 -0.56
C TYR A 178 2.20 -4.38 -0.15
N GLN A 179 2.97 -4.56 0.93
CA GLN A 179 3.22 -5.87 1.52
C GLN A 179 1.94 -6.46 2.10
N ASP A 180 1.60 -7.67 1.69
CA ASP A 180 0.40 -8.37 2.15
C ASP A 180 0.75 -9.61 2.97
N THR A 181 -0.12 -9.91 3.95
CA THR A 181 -0.13 -11.20 4.64
C THR A 181 -1.09 -12.13 3.90
N VAL A 182 -0.52 -13.14 3.25
CA VAL A 182 -1.25 -14.09 2.41
C VAL A 182 -1.47 -15.38 3.18
N ALA A 183 -2.73 -15.72 3.41
CA ALA A 183 -3.14 -17.03 3.93
C ALA A 183 -3.13 -18.06 2.81
N VAL A 184 -2.74 -19.30 3.14
CA VAL A 184 -2.66 -20.41 2.19
C VAL A 184 -3.43 -21.60 2.76
N GLU A 185 -4.26 -22.20 1.91
CA GLU A 185 -5.11 -23.33 2.27
C GLU A 185 -5.21 -24.34 1.12
N VAL A 186 -5.30 -25.61 1.46
CA VAL A 186 -5.65 -26.70 0.51
C VAL A 186 -7.15 -26.93 0.60
N LEU A 187 -7.92 -26.45 -0.39
CA LEU A 187 -9.38 -26.44 -0.34
C LEU A 187 -10.00 -27.86 -0.24
N ASN A 188 -9.35 -28.84 -0.86
CA ASN A 188 -9.83 -30.22 -0.88
C ASN A 188 -8.95 -31.16 -0.03
N GLN A 189 -8.32 -30.63 1.04
CA GLN A 189 -7.48 -31.42 1.92
C GLN A 189 -8.22 -32.65 2.46
N LYS A 190 -9.44 -32.47 2.93
CA LYS A 190 -10.25 -33.56 3.49
C LYS A 190 -10.49 -34.68 2.47
N ASP A 191 -10.82 -34.35 1.24
CA ASP A 191 -11.09 -35.34 0.18
C ASP A 191 -9.81 -36.13 -0.17
N LEU A 192 -8.65 -35.46 -0.14
CA LEU A 192 -7.35 -36.08 -0.32
C LEU A 192 -7.04 -37.04 0.85
N GLU A 193 -7.27 -36.62 2.09
CA GLU A 193 -7.04 -37.45 3.28
C GLU A 193 -7.99 -38.65 3.31
N GLU A 194 -9.26 -38.48 2.93
CA GLU A 194 -10.22 -39.60 2.78
C GLU A 194 -9.79 -40.57 1.68
N SER A 195 -9.08 -40.08 0.65
CA SER A 195 -8.47 -40.91 -0.40
C SER A 195 -7.13 -41.55 0.05
N GLY A 196 -6.72 -41.34 1.32
CA GLY A 196 -5.54 -41.95 1.92
C GLY A 196 -4.24 -41.17 1.70
N PHE A 197 -4.29 -39.93 1.25
CA PHE A 197 -3.12 -39.04 1.21
C PHE A 197 -2.80 -38.51 2.61
N THR A 198 -1.52 -38.24 2.85
CA THR A 198 -1.13 -37.33 3.93
C THR A 198 -0.80 -35.98 3.31
N VAL A 199 -1.37 -34.90 3.84
CA VAL A 199 -1.25 -33.54 3.33
C VAL A 199 -0.60 -32.68 4.40
N ALA A 200 0.52 -32.03 4.10
CA ALA A 200 1.20 -31.14 5.03
C ALA A 200 1.66 -29.86 4.33
N LEU A 201 1.09 -28.73 4.72
CA LEU A 201 1.48 -27.42 4.24
C LEU A 201 2.66 -26.90 5.08
N ALA A 202 3.70 -26.37 4.44
CA ALA A 202 4.90 -25.88 5.13
C ALA A 202 4.59 -24.69 6.06
N ALA A 203 3.71 -23.78 5.63
CA ALA A 203 3.20 -22.69 6.45
C ALA A 203 1.80 -22.27 5.95
N ALA A 204 0.93 -21.86 6.88
CA ALA A 204 -0.42 -21.41 6.56
C ALA A 204 -0.49 -19.92 6.18
N GLN A 205 0.57 -19.16 6.42
CA GLN A 205 0.63 -17.73 6.13
C GLN A 205 2.03 -17.31 5.70
N TYR A 206 2.10 -16.36 4.79
CA TYR A 206 3.33 -15.76 4.28
C TYR A 206 3.17 -14.24 4.19
N GLN A 207 4.24 -13.49 4.46
CA GLN A 207 4.34 -12.07 4.14
C GLN A 207 5.01 -11.94 2.78
N ILE A 208 4.33 -11.27 1.84
CA ILE A 208 4.83 -11.09 0.48
C ILE A 208 4.88 -9.60 0.18
N ASP A 209 6.07 -9.09 -0.12
CA ASP A 209 6.26 -7.68 -0.47
C ASP A 209 5.49 -7.30 -1.74
N ALA A 210 5.26 -6.00 -1.93
CA ALA A 210 4.69 -5.46 -3.15
C ALA A 210 5.48 -5.93 -4.38
N ALA A 211 4.79 -6.47 -5.38
CA ALA A 211 5.36 -7.08 -6.57
C ALA A 211 6.34 -8.25 -6.29
N GLY A 212 6.31 -8.80 -5.07
CA GLY A 212 7.11 -9.93 -4.65
C GLY A 212 6.44 -11.27 -4.94
N GLU A 213 7.25 -12.34 -4.86
CA GLU A 213 6.79 -13.71 -5.01
C GLU A 213 7.30 -14.59 -3.86
N GLN A 214 6.52 -15.61 -3.51
CA GLN A 214 6.83 -16.54 -2.44
C GLN A 214 6.53 -17.98 -2.87
N PRO A 215 7.53 -18.90 -2.78
CA PRO A 215 7.28 -20.30 -3.00
C PRO A 215 6.50 -20.89 -1.81
N VAL A 216 5.42 -21.58 -2.12
CA VAL A 216 4.57 -22.33 -1.19
C VAL A 216 4.82 -23.80 -1.42
N GLN A 217 5.27 -24.51 -0.40
CA GLN A 217 5.55 -25.93 -0.47
C GLN A 217 4.46 -26.74 0.22
N LEU A 218 3.94 -27.72 -0.50
CA LEU A 218 2.97 -28.70 -0.03
C LEU A 218 3.60 -30.09 -0.09
N THR A 219 3.83 -30.68 1.05
CA THR A 219 4.30 -32.07 1.15
C THR A 219 3.11 -33.01 1.11
N LEU A 220 3.16 -33.98 0.22
CA LEU A 220 2.13 -34.98 0.03
C LEU A 220 2.74 -36.36 0.11
N ALA A 221 2.08 -37.29 0.82
CA ALA A 221 2.38 -38.71 0.71
C ALA A 221 1.21 -39.42 0.04
N THR A 222 1.50 -40.18 -1.01
CA THR A 222 0.47 -40.95 -1.74
C THR A 222 -0.02 -42.14 -0.92
N PRO A 223 -1.26 -42.58 -1.14
CA PRO A 223 -1.82 -43.74 -0.44
C PRO A 223 -0.93 -44.96 -0.53
N ARG A 224 -0.80 -45.66 0.58
CA ARG A 224 -0.17 -46.99 0.63
C ARG A 224 -1.26 -48.02 0.46
N GLY A 225 -1.23 -48.79 -0.61
CA GLY A 225 -2.13 -49.92 -0.74
C GLY A 225 -1.93 -50.92 0.39
N THR A 226 -3.02 -51.49 0.92
CA THR A 226 -2.94 -52.56 1.95
C THR A 226 -2.62 -53.92 1.36
N VAL A 227 -2.83 -54.07 0.05
CA VAL A 227 -2.62 -55.32 -0.71
C VAL A 227 -1.79 -55.00 -1.96
N VAL A 228 -1.00 -55.94 -2.43
CA VAL A 228 -0.29 -55.86 -3.70
C VAL A 228 -1.32 -55.51 -4.81
N GLY A 229 -1.17 -54.38 -5.45
CA GLY A 229 -2.12 -53.92 -6.45
C GLY A 229 -1.54 -52.90 -7.40
N TRP A 230 -2.17 -52.77 -8.54
CA TRP A 230 -1.88 -51.76 -9.55
C TRP A 230 -2.76 -50.55 -9.33
N SER A 231 -2.13 -49.39 -9.09
CA SER A 231 -2.83 -48.09 -9.03
C SER A 231 -2.69 -47.38 -10.38
N ASN A 232 -3.78 -46.78 -10.84
CA ASN A 232 -3.84 -45.91 -12.02
C ASN A 232 -4.97 -44.89 -11.83
N GLU A 233 -4.72 -43.93 -10.95
CA GLU A 233 -5.73 -42.98 -10.47
C GLU A 233 -5.25 -41.54 -10.65
N TYR A 234 -6.20 -40.64 -10.88
CA TYR A 234 -5.96 -39.21 -10.97
C TYR A 234 -6.58 -38.50 -9.76
N HIS A 235 -5.81 -37.66 -9.13
CA HIS A 235 -6.28 -36.80 -8.04
C HIS A 235 -5.91 -35.36 -8.35
N THR A 236 -6.72 -34.43 -7.88
CA THR A 236 -6.49 -33.00 -8.06
C THR A 236 -6.20 -32.37 -6.71
N VAL A 237 -5.19 -31.56 -6.63
CA VAL A 237 -4.89 -30.71 -5.48
C VAL A 237 -5.32 -29.30 -5.83
N ILE A 238 -6.13 -28.67 -4.96
CA ILE A 238 -6.62 -27.31 -5.13
C ILE A 238 -6.02 -26.46 -4.01
N LEU A 239 -5.06 -25.60 -4.35
CA LEU A 239 -4.46 -24.66 -3.41
C LEU A 239 -5.11 -23.29 -3.60
N GLN A 240 -5.51 -22.66 -2.50
CA GLN A 240 -6.00 -21.29 -2.46
C GLN A 240 -5.00 -20.39 -1.71
N VAL A 241 -4.81 -19.20 -2.24
CA VAL A 241 -4.14 -18.09 -1.55
C VAL A 241 -5.14 -16.96 -1.38
N ALA A 242 -5.16 -16.33 -0.20
CA ALA A 242 -6.10 -15.26 0.11
C ALA A 242 -5.42 -14.18 0.95
N THR A 243 -5.79 -12.93 0.72
CA THR A 243 -5.45 -11.79 1.60
C THR A 243 -6.70 -10.98 1.90
N THR A 244 -6.73 -10.31 3.04
CA THR A 244 -7.83 -9.44 3.44
C THR A 244 -7.32 -8.03 3.65
N LEU A 245 -7.87 -7.09 2.90
CA LEU A 245 -7.56 -5.67 2.97
C LEU A 245 -8.84 -4.89 3.26
N GLN A 246 -8.87 -4.12 4.35
CA GLN A 246 -10.01 -3.26 4.72
C GLN A 246 -11.37 -3.99 4.75
N GLY A 247 -11.37 -5.30 5.06
CA GLY A 247 -12.58 -6.13 5.11
C GLY A 247 -12.96 -6.79 3.78
N GLU A 248 -12.28 -6.48 2.68
CA GLU A 248 -12.43 -7.18 1.41
C GLU A 248 -11.40 -8.30 1.30
N THR A 249 -11.84 -9.49 0.87
CA THR A 249 -10.97 -10.66 0.69
C THR A 249 -10.72 -10.87 -0.80
N GLU A 250 -9.45 -10.79 -1.18
CA GLU A 250 -8.98 -11.21 -2.50
C GLU A 250 -8.46 -12.65 -2.39
N ALA A 251 -9.06 -13.57 -3.11
CA ALA A 251 -8.67 -14.99 -3.11
C ALA A 251 -8.42 -15.49 -4.54
N ARG A 252 -7.41 -16.35 -4.68
CA ARG A 252 -7.06 -17.02 -5.94
C ARG A 252 -6.76 -18.48 -5.67
N SER A 253 -7.19 -19.36 -6.56
CA SER A 253 -6.92 -20.77 -6.49
C SER A 253 -6.18 -21.28 -7.74
N VAL A 254 -5.45 -22.35 -7.56
CA VAL A 254 -4.73 -23.07 -8.61
C VAL A 254 -4.88 -24.56 -8.39
N THR A 255 -4.87 -25.32 -9.48
CA THR A 255 -4.97 -26.77 -9.44
C THR A 255 -3.68 -27.42 -9.90
N ALA A 256 -3.33 -28.54 -9.26
CA ALA A 256 -2.30 -29.45 -9.73
C ALA A 256 -2.89 -30.88 -9.81
N THR A 257 -2.62 -31.58 -10.90
CA THR A 257 -3.10 -32.96 -11.13
C THR A 257 -2.01 -33.96 -10.77
N LEU A 258 -2.36 -34.93 -9.96
CA LEU A 258 -1.52 -36.04 -9.56
C LEU A 258 -1.96 -37.31 -10.29
N TRP A 259 -1.06 -37.95 -11.00
CA TRP A 259 -1.29 -39.24 -11.58
C TRP A 259 -0.55 -40.31 -10.81
N ILE A 260 -1.27 -41.07 -9.98
CA ILE A 260 -0.70 -42.17 -9.22
C ILE A 260 -0.70 -43.41 -10.11
N ARG A 261 0.48 -43.87 -10.49
CA ARG A 261 0.63 -45.03 -11.35
C ARG A 261 1.77 -45.92 -10.90
N GLY A 262 1.48 -47.17 -10.66
CA GLY A 262 2.49 -48.18 -10.31
C GLY A 262 1.93 -49.33 -9.49
N VAL A 263 2.80 -50.23 -9.10
CA VAL A 263 2.49 -51.36 -8.22
C VAL A 263 2.98 -51.04 -6.82
N PHE A 264 2.11 -51.17 -5.83
CA PHE A 264 2.51 -51.18 -4.43
C PHE A 264 2.82 -52.58 -3.98
N LEU A 265 4.02 -52.81 -3.44
CA LEU A 265 4.44 -54.09 -2.85
C LEU A 265 4.69 -53.87 -1.35
N PRO A 266 3.70 -54.11 -0.48
CA PRO A 266 3.90 -53.97 0.96
C PRO A 266 4.98 -54.94 1.49
N GLY A 267 5.87 -54.40 2.26
CA GLY A 267 6.91 -55.21 2.90
C GLY A 267 8.11 -55.63 2.00
N PHE A 268 8.18 -55.09 0.78
CA PHE A 268 9.33 -55.31 -0.10
C PHE A 268 10.47 -54.36 0.26
N ASP A 269 11.01 -54.55 1.46
CA ASP A 269 12.28 -53.92 1.81
C ASP A 269 13.39 -54.72 1.07
N PRO A 270 14.25 -54.05 0.28
CA PRO A 270 15.35 -54.73 -0.44
C PRO A 270 16.21 -55.60 0.47
N ILE A 271 16.28 -55.28 1.76
CA ILE A 271 17.00 -56.12 2.76
C ILE A 271 16.35 -57.50 2.92
N PHE A 272 15.01 -57.56 3.06
CA PHE A 272 14.28 -58.83 3.17
C PHE A 272 14.36 -59.66 1.88
N THR A 273 14.41 -59.00 0.72
CA THR A 273 14.58 -59.70 -0.58
C THR A 273 15.97 -60.36 -0.66
N ILE A 274 17.01 -59.65 -0.25
CA ILE A 274 18.38 -60.19 -0.23
C ILE A 274 18.47 -61.37 0.75
N PHE A 275 17.85 -61.26 1.92
CA PHE A 275 17.78 -62.35 2.89
C PHE A 275 17.00 -63.56 2.36
N ALA A 276 15.84 -63.36 1.74
CA ALA A 276 15.05 -64.43 1.15
C ALA A 276 15.82 -65.15 0.02
N LEU A 277 16.44 -64.40 -0.88
CA LEU A 277 17.29 -64.94 -1.96
C LEU A 277 18.50 -65.69 -1.39
N GLY A 278 19.13 -65.17 -0.35
CA GLY A 278 20.24 -65.84 0.35
C GLY A 278 19.83 -67.16 0.99
N MET A 279 18.63 -67.21 1.63
CA MET A 279 18.09 -68.44 2.18
C MET A 279 17.73 -69.45 1.09
N VAL A 280 17.14 -69.04 -0.01
CA VAL A 280 16.85 -69.91 -1.16
C VAL A 280 18.14 -70.48 -1.76
N ALA A 281 19.18 -69.66 -1.96
CA ALA A 281 20.48 -70.06 -2.50
C ALA A 281 21.18 -71.08 -1.57
N THR A 282 21.08 -70.86 -0.25
CA THR A 282 21.70 -71.84 0.73
C THR A 282 20.93 -73.11 0.78
N ALA A 283 19.57 -73.10 0.69
CA ALA A 283 18.74 -74.29 0.61
C ALA A 283 19.05 -75.12 -0.65
N LEU A 284 19.15 -74.46 -1.81
CA LEU A 284 19.47 -75.13 -3.06
C LEU A 284 20.91 -75.70 -3.09
N SER A 285 21.86 -75.01 -2.42
CA SER A 285 23.24 -75.51 -2.34
C SER A 285 23.34 -76.71 -1.47
N ARG A 286 22.52 -76.87 -0.41
CA ARG A 286 22.45 -78.12 0.41
C ARG A 286 21.76 -79.20 -0.36
N ALA A 287 20.66 -79.01 -1.01
CA ALA A 287 19.95 -80.03 -1.79
C ALA A 287 20.76 -80.58 -2.99
N ARG A 288 21.83 -79.96 -3.41
CA ARG A 288 22.73 -80.42 -4.42
C ARG A 288 23.91 -81.28 -3.86
N ARG A 289 24.09 -81.32 -2.54
CA ARG A 289 25.17 -82.06 -1.89
C ARG A 289 24.70 -83.40 -1.31
N ASP A 290 23.44 -83.60 -1.19
CA ASP A 290 22.79 -84.89 -0.89
C ASP A 290 22.39 -85.59 -2.19
#